data_f2b1c892d1e5b5405094c80da4b4419e
#
_entry.id   f2b1c892d1e5b5405094c80da4b4419e
#
_cell.length_a   1.000
_cell.length_b   1.000
_cell.length_c   1.000
_cell.angle_alpha   90.00
_cell.angle_beta   90.00
_cell.angle_gamma   90.00
#
_symmetry.space_group_name_H-M   'P 1'
#
loop_
_entity.id
_entity.type
_entity.pdbx_description
1 polymer ?
#
loop_
_entity_poly.entity_id
_entity_poly.type
_entity_poly.pdbx_seq_one_letter_code
_entity_poly.pdbx_strand_id
1 'polypeptide(L)'
;MAVPAAIAKAAAMLLTNEKTRKGVGWILVAVFSPVILLIALLCAIGSGGSEHNNYSVEACFYGGEFSAEVPAEFRYHIEEMRSAFSLLDSAVSSANGQMDSGNSLDPIRVKAVFYALCFGEDAPSTRAANSFVGCFYTTETRTRTVEVTLEDGTTSTEEEEYTCLLYTSPSPRDRG
;
A
#
# COMPACT_ATOMS: atom_id res chain seq x y z
N MET A 1 -41.76 1.22 -24.04
CA MET A 1 -42.65 2.33 -23.69
C MET A 1 -42.59 3.35 -24.82
N ALA A 2 -43.72 3.56 -25.55
CA ALA A 2 -43.75 4.47 -26.68
C ALA A 2 -43.82 5.91 -26.12
N VAL A 3 -42.90 6.75 -26.56
CA VAL A 3 -42.97 8.22 -26.26
C VAL A 3 -44.24 8.78 -26.87
N PRO A 4 -45.11 9.45 -26.09
CA PRO A 4 -46.33 9.99 -26.64
C PRO A 4 -46.02 10.92 -27.83
N ALA A 5 -46.74 10.76 -28.93
CA ALA A 5 -46.51 11.48 -30.18
C ALA A 5 -46.55 13.02 -29.99
N ALA A 6 -47.26 13.52 -28.97
CA ALA A 6 -47.28 14.91 -28.56
C ALA A 6 -45.92 15.42 -28.07
N ILE A 7 -45.17 14.61 -27.31
CA ILE A 7 -43.82 14.95 -26.80
C ILE A 7 -42.82 14.99 -27.96
N ALA A 8 -42.88 14.01 -28.88
CA ALA A 8 -42.03 13.98 -30.06
C ALA A 8 -42.28 15.19 -30.97
N LYS A 9 -43.53 15.59 -31.16
CA LYS A 9 -43.89 16.77 -31.96
C LYS A 9 -43.47 18.10 -31.28
N ALA A 10 -43.60 18.20 -29.97
CA ALA A 10 -43.10 19.36 -29.21
C ALA A 10 -41.56 19.45 -29.27
N ALA A 11 -40.84 18.35 -29.12
CA ALA A 11 -39.38 18.29 -29.25
C ALA A 11 -38.92 18.68 -30.65
N ALA A 12 -39.61 18.23 -31.71
CA ALA A 12 -39.32 18.61 -33.10
C ALA A 12 -39.53 20.12 -33.35
N MET A 13 -40.60 20.70 -32.81
CA MET A 13 -40.85 22.16 -32.91
C MET A 13 -39.82 23.01 -32.17
N LEU A 14 -39.34 22.56 -31.01
CA LEU A 14 -38.26 23.20 -30.24
C LEU A 14 -36.93 23.21 -31.00
N LEU A 15 -36.63 22.12 -31.72
CA LEU A 15 -35.39 21.97 -32.48
C LEU A 15 -35.36 22.73 -33.80
N THR A 16 -36.54 23.06 -34.35
CA THR A 16 -36.66 23.75 -35.67
C THR A 16 -36.54 25.27 -35.56
N ASN A 17 -36.84 25.86 -34.38
CA ASN A 17 -36.74 27.30 -34.21
C ASN A 17 -35.38 27.69 -33.62
N GLU A 18 -34.57 28.42 -34.37
CA GLU A 18 -33.20 28.78 -34.01
C GLU A 18 -33.12 29.59 -32.70
N LYS A 19 -34.04 30.49 -32.44
CA LYS A 19 -34.12 31.28 -31.21
C LYS A 19 -34.43 30.39 -29.99
N THR A 20 -35.39 29.46 -30.17
CA THR A 20 -35.78 28.52 -29.11
C THR A 20 -34.66 27.53 -28.82
N ARG A 21 -33.98 27.06 -29.86
CA ARG A 21 -32.83 26.16 -29.71
C ARG A 21 -31.68 26.79 -28.93
N LYS A 22 -31.37 28.08 -29.22
CA LYS A 22 -30.39 28.85 -28.46
C LYS A 22 -30.82 29.04 -27.00
N GLY A 23 -32.09 29.36 -26.76
CA GLY A 23 -32.63 29.50 -25.40
C GLY A 23 -32.60 28.22 -24.59
N VAL A 24 -33.04 27.11 -25.18
CA VAL A 24 -32.95 25.78 -24.54
C VAL A 24 -31.50 25.39 -24.27
N GLY A 25 -30.58 25.68 -25.19
CA GLY A 25 -29.14 25.44 -24.99
C GLY A 25 -28.61 26.20 -23.77
N TRP A 26 -28.93 27.46 -23.62
CA TRP A 26 -28.52 28.24 -22.44
C TRP A 26 -29.12 27.73 -21.12
N ILE A 27 -30.38 27.29 -21.13
CA ILE A 27 -31.03 26.68 -19.96
C ILE A 27 -30.31 25.37 -19.56
N LEU A 28 -29.99 24.52 -20.53
CA LEU A 28 -29.25 23.30 -20.28
C LEU A 28 -27.85 23.58 -19.70
N VAL A 29 -27.14 24.56 -20.28
CA VAL A 29 -25.83 24.96 -19.74
C VAL A 29 -25.98 25.50 -18.32
N ALA A 30 -26.96 26.32 -18.03
CA ALA A 30 -27.18 26.87 -16.69
C ALA A 30 -27.53 25.79 -15.64
N VAL A 31 -28.30 24.75 -16.04
CA VAL A 31 -28.69 23.65 -15.16
C VAL A 31 -27.55 22.66 -14.94
N PHE A 32 -26.80 22.35 -16.00
CA PHE A 32 -25.73 21.35 -15.91
C PHE A 32 -24.38 21.92 -15.48
N SER A 33 -24.15 23.23 -15.64
CA SER A 33 -22.91 23.91 -15.24
C SER A 33 -22.51 23.63 -13.78
N PRO A 34 -23.38 23.75 -12.77
CA PRO A 34 -22.99 23.49 -11.39
C PRO A 34 -22.62 22.02 -11.16
N VAL A 35 -23.26 21.09 -11.87
CA VAL A 35 -22.94 19.65 -11.79
C VAL A 35 -21.57 19.38 -12.41
N ILE A 36 -21.30 19.97 -13.57
CA ILE A 36 -19.98 19.81 -14.24
C ILE A 36 -18.87 20.42 -13.37
N LEU A 37 -19.12 21.59 -12.77
CA LEU A 37 -18.16 22.22 -11.85
C LEU A 37 -17.91 21.36 -10.61
N LEU A 38 -18.94 20.75 -10.05
CA LEU A 38 -18.80 19.82 -8.92
C LEU A 38 -17.94 18.61 -9.29
N ILE A 39 -18.22 17.99 -10.44
CA ILE A 39 -17.44 16.85 -10.94
C ILE A 39 -15.99 17.27 -11.18
N ALA A 40 -15.75 18.41 -11.82
CA ALA A 40 -14.40 18.92 -12.06
C ALA A 40 -13.64 19.17 -10.74
N LEU A 41 -14.32 19.73 -9.73
CA LEU A 41 -13.74 19.93 -8.41
C LEU A 41 -13.38 18.60 -7.73
N LEU A 42 -14.28 17.62 -7.76
CA LEU A 42 -14.02 16.29 -7.21
C LEU A 42 -12.85 15.58 -7.92
N CYS A 43 -12.79 15.71 -9.25
CA CYS A 43 -11.66 15.18 -10.02
C CYS A 43 -10.35 15.88 -9.67
N ALA A 44 -10.35 17.20 -9.48
CA ALA A 44 -9.16 17.96 -9.10
C ALA A 44 -8.64 17.57 -7.71
N ILE A 45 -9.55 17.41 -6.73
CA ILE A 45 -9.19 16.92 -5.39
C ILE A 45 -8.64 15.49 -5.46
N GLY A 46 -9.28 14.61 -6.23
CA GLY A 46 -8.83 13.23 -6.40
C GLY A 46 -7.45 13.12 -7.07
N SER A 47 -7.20 13.96 -8.09
CA SER A 47 -5.89 13.99 -8.76
C SER A 47 -4.78 14.49 -7.84
N GLY A 48 -5.02 15.59 -7.11
CA GLY A 48 -4.04 16.12 -6.17
C GLY A 48 -3.70 15.13 -5.05
N GLY A 49 -4.71 14.44 -4.50
CA GLY A 49 -4.50 13.40 -3.50
C GLY A 49 -3.68 12.22 -4.02
N SER A 50 -3.90 11.82 -5.27
CA SER A 50 -3.15 10.72 -5.91
C SER A 50 -1.67 11.09 -6.12
N GLU A 51 -1.37 12.30 -6.59
CA GLU A 51 0.00 12.77 -6.78
C GLU A 51 0.76 12.85 -5.45
N HIS A 52 0.12 13.37 -4.40
CA HIS A 52 0.73 13.41 -3.07
C HIS A 52 1.00 12.02 -2.51
N ASN A 53 0.08 11.08 -2.67
CA ASN A 53 0.26 9.72 -2.21
C ASN A 53 1.39 9.01 -2.97
N ASN A 54 1.46 9.14 -4.28
CA ASN A 54 2.53 8.59 -5.10
C ASN A 54 3.89 9.16 -4.71
N TYR A 55 3.98 10.49 -4.51
CA TYR A 55 5.19 11.14 -4.04
C TYR A 55 5.63 10.61 -2.67
N SER A 56 4.71 10.44 -1.72
CA SER A 56 5.02 9.90 -0.40
C SER A 56 5.59 8.48 -0.46
N VAL A 57 4.95 7.61 -1.25
CA VAL A 57 5.41 6.24 -1.46
C VAL A 57 6.81 6.26 -2.08
N GLU A 58 7.00 7.02 -3.16
CA GLU A 58 8.29 7.12 -3.85
C GLU A 58 9.38 7.64 -2.91
N ALA A 59 9.10 8.73 -2.19
CA ALA A 59 10.02 9.32 -1.25
C ALA A 59 10.39 8.38 -0.09
N CYS A 60 9.42 7.62 0.45
CA CYS A 60 9.68 6.69 1.55
C CYS A 60 10.49 5.47 1.11
N PHE A 61 10.17 4.88 -0.05
CA PHE A 61 10.77 3.62 -0.50
C PHE A 61 12.09 3.79 -1.24
N TYR A 62 12.24 4.85 -2.03
CA TYR A 62 13.40 5.06 -2.89
C TYR A 62 14.31 6.20 -2.43
N GLY A 63 13.87 6.97 -1.43
CA GLY A 63 14.64 8.11 -0.93
C GLY A 63 14.58 9.32 -1.87
N GLY A 64 15.58 10.16 -1.78
CA GLY A 64 15.69 11.40 -2.57
C GLY A 64 15.54 12.65 -1.70
N GLU A 65 15.92 13.78 -2.31
CA GLU A 65 15.77 15.09 -1.69
C GLU A 65 14.32 15.57 -1.80
N PHE A 66 13.88 16.35 -0.81
CA PHE A 66 12.57 16.94 -0.84
C PHE A 66 12.53 18.17 -1.75
N SER A 67 11.49 18.31 -2.56
CA SER A 67 11.20 19.57 -3.21
C SER A 67 10.96 20.66 -2.17
N ALA A 68 11.38 21.90 -2.50
CA ALA A 68 11.15 23.07 -1.61
C ALA A 68 9.66 23.34 -1.36
N GLU A 69 8.80 22.85 -2.24
CA GLU A 69 7.34 23.03 -2.17
C GLU A 69 6.66 22.06 -1.18
N VAL A 70 7.35 21.01 -0.74
CA VAL A 70 6.77 20.02 0.21
C VAL A 70 6.65 20.65 1.60
N PRO A 71 5.45 20.65 2.21
CA PRO A 71 5.24 21.19 3.55
C PRO A 71 6.14 20.50 4.60
N ALA A 72 6.58 21.24 5.61
CA ALA A 72 7.51 20.74 6.62
C ALA A 72 6.93 19.56 7.41
N GLU A 73 5.65 19.59 7.76
CA GLU A 73 4.94 18.50 8.44
C GLU A 73 4.94 17.22 7.60
N PHE A 74 4.71 17.35 6.30
CA PHE A 74 4.71 16.20 5.40
C PHE A 74 6.11 15.61 5.21
N ARG A 75 7.15 16.46 5.16
CA ARG A 75 8.56 16.01 5.18
C ARG A 75 8.88 15.22 6.44
N TYR A 76 8.43 15.72 7.60
CA TYR A 76 8.61 15.03 8.88
C TYR A 76 8.06 13.60 8.83
N HIS A 77 6.83 13.41 8.38
CA HIS A 77 6.24 12.07 8.29
C HIS A 77 6.97 11.12 7.32
N ILE A 78 7.52 11.64 6.23
CA ILE A 78 8.35 10.84 5.31
C ILE A 78 9.67 10.45 5.99
N GLU A 79 10.31 11.35 6.74
CA GLU A 79 11.56 11.06 7.46
C GLU A 79 11.34 10.04 8.58
N GLU A 80 10.25 10.16 9.34
CA GLU A 80 9.84 9.17 10.35
C GLU A 80 9.59 7.79 9.70
N MET A 81 8.93 7.75 8.55
CA MET A 81 8.70 6.50 7.82
C MET A 81 10.01 5.89 7.28
N ARG A 82 10.96 6.70 6.79
CA ARG A 82 12.29 6.23 6.39
C ARG A 82 13.07 5.64 7.56
N SER A 83 12.97 6.29 8.72
CA SER A 83 13.57 5.80 9.96
C SER A 83 12.95 4.46 10.38
N ALA A 84 11.62 4.35 10.33
CA ALA A 84 10.90 3.11 10.55
C ALA A 84 11.34 2.00 9.60
N PHE A 85 11.49 2.31 8.31
CA PHE A 85 11.95 1.33 7.30
C PHE A 85 13.36 0.79 7.59
N SER A 86 14.26 1.63 8.07
CA SER A 86 15.61 1.19 8.49
C SER A 86 15.54 0.19 9.66
N LEU A 87 14.66 0.43 10.64
CA LEU A 87 14.43 -0.51 11.74
C LEU A 87 13.80 -1.81 11.25
N LEU A 88 12.84 -1.74 10.34
CA LEU A 88 12.21 -2.92 9.76
C LEU A 88 13.20 -3.74 8.93
N ASP A 89 14.06 -3.11 8.11
CA ASP A 89 15.09 -3.79 7.35
C ASP A 89 16.06 -4.55 8.27
N SER A 90 16.42 -3.96 9.40
CA SER A 90 17.25 -4.60 10.41
C SER A 90 16.55 -5.79 11.06
N ALA A 91 15.27 -5.65 11.40
CA ALA A 91 14.46 -6.71 11.99
C ALA A 91 14.22 -7.87 11.01
N VAL A 92 13.91 -7.55 9.74
CA VAL A 92 13.74 -8.55 8.67
C VAL A 92 15.05 -9.29 8.41
N SER A 93 16.18 -8.57 8.36
CA SER A 93 17.50 -9.20 8.18
C SER A 93 17.83 -10.16 9.32
N SER A 94 17.53 -9.77 10.57
CA SER A 94 17.70 -10.63 11.74
C SER A 94 16.82 -11.88 11.69
N ALA A 95 15.55 -11.73 11.29
CA ALA A 95 14.63 -12.85 11.12
C ALA A 95 15.09 -13.79 9.99
N ASN A 96 15.47 -13.24 8.85
CA ASN A 96 15.95 -14.02 7.69
C ASN A 96 17.23 -14.81 8.01
N GLY A 97 18.11 -14.26 8.87
CA GLY A 97 19.30 -14.96 9.32
C GLY A 97 19.01 -16.20 10.18
N GLN A 98 17.80 -16.34 10.68
CA GLN A 98 17.34 -17.49 11.50
C GLN A 98 16.35 -18.39 10.76
N MET A 99 16.01 -18.06 9.51
CA MET A 99 15.11 -18.86 8.69
C MET A 99 15.84 -20.01 8.01
N ASP A 100 15.12 -21.10 7.83
CA ASP A 100 15.59 -22.26 7.09
C ASP A 100 15.84 -21.92 5.61
N SER A 101 16.75 -22.63 4.98
CA SER A 101 17.09 -22.45 3.57
C SER A 101 15.86 -22.60 2.68
N GLY A 102 15.55 -21.55 1.92
CA GLY A 102 14.37 -21.49 1.02
C GLY A 102 13.20 -20.67 1.56
N ASN A 103 13.25 -20.24 2.82
CA ASN A 103 12.29 -19.31 3.39
C ASN A 103 12.96 -17.95 3.63
N SER A 104 12.28 -16.88 3.27
CA SER A 104 12.72 -15.51 3.59
C SER A 104 11.55 -14.56 3.59
N LEU A 105 11.61 -13.57 4.49
CA LEU A 105 10.71 -12.44 4.47
C LEU A 105 11.15 -11.46 3.38
N ASP A 106 10.20 -11.01 2.58
CA ASP A 106 10.42 -9.94 1.62
C ASP A 106 10.34 -8.58 2.34
N PRO A 107 11.46 -7.83 2.45
CA PRO A 107 11.47 -6.56 3.15
C PRO A 107 10.56 -5.51 2.52
N ILE A 108 10.37 -5.54 1.19
CA ILE A 108 9.48 -4.62 0.49
C ILE A 108 8.03 -4.86 0.91
N ARG A 109 7.64 -6.12 0.99
CA ARG A 109 6.28 -6.51 1.40
C ARG A 109 6.00 -6.12 2.85
N VAL A 110 6.94 -6.34 3.76
CA VAL A 110 6.82 -5.93 5.17
C VAL A 110 6.69 -4.42 5.29
N LYS A 111 7.55 -3.66 4.60
CA LYS A 111 7.50 -2.19 4.56
C LYS A 111 6.21 -1.66 3.93
N ALA A 112 5.70 -2.30 2.89
CA ALA A 112 4.45 -1.89 2.26
C ALA A 112 3.24 -2.03 3.20
N VAL A 113 3.17 -3.12 3.98
CA VAL A 113 2.12 -3.30 5.00
C VAL A 113 2.28 -2.27 6.12
N PHE A 114 3.52 -2.05 6.59
CA PHE A 114 3.79 -1.05 7.62
C PHE A 114 3.42 0.36 7.16
N TYR A 115 3.80 0.75 5.94
CA TYR A 115 3.42 2.03 5.35
C TYR A 115 1.91 2.23 5.32
N ALA A 116 1.17 1.22 4.86
CA ALA A 116 -0.29 1.30 4.75
C ALA A 116 -1.00 1.46 6.11
N LEU A 117 -0.39 0.99 7.19
CA LEU A 117 -0.97 1.03 8.54
C LEU A 117 -0.50 2.22 9.37
N CYS A 118 0.73 2.69 9.17
CA CYS A 118 1.42 3.58 10.09
C CYS A 118 1.92 4.88 9.44
N PHE A 119 1.59 5.16 8.17
CA PHE A 119 2.00 6.44 7.59
C PHE A 119 1.34 7.61 8.32
N GLY A 120 2.16 8.59 8.76
CA GLY A 120 1.71 9.72 9.58
C GLY A 120 1.96 9.56 11.07
N GLU A 121 2.36 8.36 11.52
CA GLU A 121 2.78 8.10 12.88
C GLU A 121 4.30 8.31 13.03
N ASP A 122 4.76 8.51 14.27
CA ASP A 122 6.19 8.57 14.58
C ASP A 122 6.87 7.21 14.36
N ALA A 123 8.19 7.22 14.13
CA ALA A 123 8.95 5.99 13.94
C ALA A 123 8.83 5.09 15.20
N PRO A 124 8.61 3.77 15.00
CA PRO A 124 8.46 2.84 16.12
C PRO A 124 9.77 2.66 16.86
N SER A 125 9.68 2.18 18.10
CA SER A 125 10.87 1.68 18.79
C SER A 125 11.38 0.40 18.11
N THR A 126 12.67 0.06 18.30
CA THR A 126 13.26 -1.20 17.82
C THR A 126 12.45 -2.42 18.27
N ARG A 127 11.92 -2.41 19.50
CA ARG A 127 11.08 -3.49 20.01
C ARG A 127 9.76 -3.62 19.26
N ALA A 128 9.12 -2.50 18.95
CA ALA A 128 7.88 -2.49 18.18
C ALA A 128 8.10 -2.96 16.74
N ALA A 129 9.19 -2.53 16.09
CA ALA A 129 9.57 -3.00 14.78
C ALA A 129 9.81 -4.52 14.75
N ASN A 130 10.54 -5.07 15.72
CA ASN A 130 10.75 -6.52 15.85
C ASN A 130 9.42 -7.26 16.08
N SER A 131 8.53 -6.73 16.92
CA SER A 131 7.22 -7.32 17.17
C SER A 131 6.35 -7.31 15.92
N PHE A 132 6.40 -6.24 15.14
CA PHE A 132 5.68 -6.13 13.86
C PHE A 132 6.19 -7.16 12.86
N VAL A 133 7.50 -7.27 12.67
CA VAL A 133 8.12 -8.29 11.81
C VAL A 133 7.77 -9.70 12.29
N GLY A 134 7.70 -9.92 13.61
CA GLY A 134 7.29 -11.18 14.22
C GLY A 134 5.88 -11.67 13.83
N CYS A 135 5.01 -10.76 13.32
CA CYS A 135 3.69 -11.15 12.81
C CYS A 135 3.73 -11.87 11.44
N PHE A 136 4.88 -11.86 10.76
CA PHE A 136 5.03 -12.45 9.42
C PHE A 136 5.63 -13.85 9.42
N TYR A 137 5.99 -14.39 10.58
CA TYR A 137 6.56 -15.74 10.68
C TYR A 137 6.09 -16.45 11.96
N THR A 138 6.19 -17.77 11.94
CA THR A 138 6.01 -18.62 13.12
C THR A 138 7.30 -19.36 13.43
N THR A 139 7.45 -19.73 14.70
CA THR A 139 8.60 -20.51 15.19
C THR A 139 8.22 -21.97 15.24
N GLU A 140 9.04 -22.85 14.66
CA GLU A 140 8.89 -24.30 14.71
C GLU A 140 10.18 -24.93 15.19
N THR A 141 10.10 -25.95 16.07
CA THR A 141 11.25 -26.75 16.48
C THR A 141 11.36 -27.95 15.55
N ARG A 142 12.54 -28.15 14.95
CA ARG A 142 12.88 -29.29 14.09
C ARG A 142 14.11 -29.98 14.58
N THR A 143 14.27 -31.23 14.20
CA THR A 143 15.47 -32.05 14.48
C THR A 143 16.29 -32.15 13.21
N ARG A 144 17.63 -32.01 13.34
CA ARG A 144 18.58 -32.29 12.27
C ARG A 144 19.64 -33.24 12.76
N THR A 145 20.12 -34.07 11.89
CA THR A 145 21.25 -34.95 12.16
C THR A 145 22.56 -34.22 11.88
N VAL A 146 23.42 -34.12 12.88
CA VAL A 146 24.73 -33.45 12.80
C VAL A 146 25.81 -34.51 12.95
N GLU A 147 26.83 -34.45 12.08
CA GLU A 147 28.03 -35.30 12.23
C GLU A 147 28.97 -34.62 13.22
N VAL A 148 29.25 -35.29 14.32
CA VAL A 148 30.19 -34.85 15.35
C VAL A 148 31.44 -35.71 15.26
N THR A 149 32.60 -35.08 15.06
CA THR A 149 33.90 -35.79 15.08
C THR A 149 34.38 -35.86 16.52
N LEU A 150 34.51 -37.08 17.03
CA LEU A 150 35.03 -37.37 18.37
C LEU A 150 36.56 -37.15 18.41
N GLU A 151 37.12 -37.00 19.63
CA GLU A 151 38.55 -36.75 19.83
C GLU A 151 39.45 -37.89 19.31
N ASP A 152 38.88 -39.08 19.14
CA ASP A 152 39.58 -40.28 18.58
C ASP A 152 39.57 -40.32 17.03
N GLY A 153 38.98 -39.32 16.38
CA GLY A 153 38.89 -39.21 14.91
C GLY A 153 37.72 -40.00 14.29
N THR A 154 36.87 -40.63 15.10
CA THR A 154 35.65 -41.27 14.61
C THR A 154 34.51 -40.27 14.46
N THR A 155 33.64 -40.48 13.46
CA THR A 155 32.46 -39.64 13.22
C THR A 155 31.25 -40.35 13.82
N SER A 156 30.54 -39.65 14.70
CA SER A 156 29.25 -40.04 15.24
C SER A 156 28.16 -39.12 14.73
N THR A 157 26.94 -39.61 14.55
CA THR A 157 25.77 -38.82 14.20
C THR A 157 24.94 -38.57 15.45
N GLU A 158 24.69 -37.30 15.73
CA GLU A 158 23.80 -36.86 16.83
C GLU A 158 22.59 -36.11 16.26
N GLU A 159 21.45 -36.27 16.93
CA GLU A 159 20.24 -35.46 16.62
C GLU A 159 20.30 -34.19 17.45
N GLU A 160 20.30 -33.06 16.77
CA GLU A 160 20.24 -31.73 17.37
C GLU A 160 18.88 -31.12 17.11
N GLU A 161 18.19 -30.68 18.18
CA GLU A 161 16.99 -29.86 18.05
C GLU A 161 17.39 -28.42 17.76
N TYR A 162 16.81 -27.83 16.70
CA TYR A 162 17.00 -26.44 16.38
C TYR A 162 15.64 -25.75 16.10
N THR A 163 15.60 -24.46 16.35
CA THR A 163 14.42 -23.63 16.10
C THR A 163 14.55 -22.94 14.76
N CYS A 164 13.61 -23.15 13.88
CA CYS A 164 13.54 -22.45 12.60
C CYS A 164 12.34 -21.51 12.54
N LEU A 165 12.48 -20.45 11.76
CA LEU A 165 11.41 -19.52 11.48
C LEU A 165 10.75 -19.88 10.15
N LEU A 166 9.43 -19.96 10.13
CA LEU A 166 8.64 -20.23 8.93
C LEU A 166 7.86 -18.99 8.55
N TYR A 167 8.00 -18.56 7.31
CA TYR A 167 7.20 -17.48 6.77
C TYR A 167 5.72 -17.86 6.74
N THR A 168 4.89 -17.08 7.43
CA THR A 168 3.43 -17.19 7.38
C THR A 168 2.87 -16.02 6.59
N SER A 169 2.69 -16.20 5.28
CA SER A 169 1.84 -15.27 4.54
C SER A 169 0.39 -15.60 4.86
N PRO A 170 -0.42 -14.64 5.34
CA PRO A 170 -1.86 -14.85 5.40
C PRO A 170 -2.36 -15.12 3.97
N SER A 171 -2.63 -16.37 3.66
CA SER A 171 -3.20 -16.75 2.37
C SER A 171 -4.59 -16.13 2.24
N PRO A 172 -4.94 -15.53 1.10
CA PRO A 172 -6.32 -15.08 0.87
C PRO A 172 -7.36 -16.21 0.95
N ARG A 173 -6.92 -17.47 0.95
CA ARG A 173 -7.79 -18.67 1.03
C ARG A 173 -8.18 -19.05 2.45
N ASP A 174 -7.51 -18.54 3.48
CA ASP A 174 -7.81 -18.88 4.88
C ASP A 174 -8.87 -17.97 5.51
N ARG A 175 -9.52 -17.14 4.70
CA ARG A 175 -10.71 -16.35 5.07
C ARG A 175 -11.96 -16.99 4.47
N GLY A 176 -12.25 -18.20 4.86
CA GLY A 176 -13.52 -18.86 4.60
C GLY A 176 -14.48 -18.69 5.75
#